data_3875a0690b31f95bdd4917c3a4c245da
#
_entry.id   3875a0690b31f95bdd4917c3a4c245da
#
_cell.length_a   1.000
_cell.length_b   1.000
_cell.length_c   1.000
_cell.angle_alpha   90.00
_cell.angle_beta   90.00
_cell.angle_gamma   90.00
#
_symmetry.space_group_name_H-M   'P 1'
#
loop_
_entity.id
_entity.type
_entity.pdbx_description
1 polymer ?
#
loop_
_entity_poly.entity_id
_entity_poly.type
_entity_poly.pdbx_seq_one_letter_code
_entity_poly.pdbx_strand_id
1 'polypeptide(L)'
;MTITFADLIPLQPLLIATLTVVLVMSAVAVKRNYVIAYRITLLGLILAGLASFYLMPNANYQVTPLLIINAYSLFFTGLVCLTAAGICVFCFPYFLDLQDDKEEYFLLLGLATIGSIVLVSSNHFVSMIIGIETISMSLYGMVAYPVQNGRYAAHALEAAVKYLVLSAAASGFMLFGMALIYAQTGTLEFTSLTHSLSNDGIGESFSITAFILLFSGLAFKLSLAPFHIWTPDVYEGSPLPSTIYLATIGKAVIFIVLLRVVVSTDALSLQSVSNAIALIAVVSIILGNLLALLQKNIKRILSFSSIAHMGYLLIALIASLDSEGTISIETITIYLVAYIIMSVGAFGVASTSSSSDVELDNVDDYKGLFWRDPWLACIFTGMLLSLAGIPLTVGFIGKFYVFFAGVESELWGLLLVLVIGSGIGLYYYLRIVYTMLLSSNDNENSSSGIISKNFATHAVLALTFLLLLLFGVYPAPLTLLVESISSSIL
;
A
#
# COMPACT_ATOMS: atom_id res chain seq x y z
N MET A 1 28.06 20.72 -4.08
CA MET A 1 27.81 20.34 -2.66
C MET A 1 28.84 19.32 -2.25
N THR A 2 29.61 19.58 -1.20
CA THR A 2 30.50 18.57 -0.58
C THR A 2 29.66 17.83 0.46
N ILE A 3 29.35 16.56 0.20
CA ILE A 3 28.60 15.72 1.15
C ILE A 3 29.50 15.46 2.36
N THR A 4 29.05 15.82 3.54
CA THR A 4 29.74 15.58 4.82
C THR A 4 29.16 14.34 5.51
N PHE A 5 29.88 13.78 6.49
CA PHE A 5 29.36 12.66 7.28
C PHE A 5 28.06 13.02 8.04
N ALA A 6 27.87 14.29 8.39
CA ALA A 6 26.65 14.74 9.03
C ALA A 6 25.42 14.61 8.11
N ASP A 7 25.59 14.78 6.79
CA ASP A 7 24.51 14.67 5.80
C ASP A 7 24.05 13.22 5.61
N LEU A 8 24.85 12.23 6.04
CA LEU A 8 24.49 10.81 5.99
C LEU A 8 23.60 10.37 7.17
N ILE A 9 23.55 11.15 8.26
CA ILE A 9 22.76 10.80 9.45
C ILE A 9 21.27 10.68 9.11
N PRO A 10 20.63 11.61 8.40
CA PRO A 10 19.21 11.49 8.05
C PRO A 10 18.91 10.32 7.09
N LEU A 11 19.93 9.87 6.34
CA LEU A 11 19.80 8.73 5.41
C LEU A 11 19.96 7.38 6.09
N GLN A 12 20.21 7.31 7.41
CA GLN A 12 20.45 6.05 8.12
C GLN A 12 19.40 4.96 7.82
N PRO A 13 18.07 5.21 7.80
CA PRO A 13 17.10 4.16 7.49
C PRO A 13 17.31 3.55 6.09
N LEU A 14 17.56 4.39 5.09
CA LEU A 14 17.85 3.98 3.72
C LEU A 14 19.18 3.19 3.64
N LEU A 15 20.22 3.67 4.33
CA LEU A 15 21.52 3.01 4.36
C LEU A 15 21.45 1.64 5.05
N ILE A 16 20.70 1.52 6.16
CA ILE A 16 20.48 0.25 6.86
C ILE A 16 19.73 -0.73 5.95
N ALA A 17 18.66 -0.29 5.29
CA ALA A 17 17.92 -1.12 4.36
C ALA A 17 18.79 -1.59 3.18
N THR A 18 19.60 -0.69 2.61
CA THR A 18 20.52 -1.01 1.52
C THR A 18 21.60 -1.99 1.97
N LEU A 19 22.22 -1.75 3.14
CA LEU A 19 23.19 -2.67 3.74
C LEU A 19 22.58 -4.05 3.99
N THR A 20 21.34 -4.09 4.43
CA THR A 20 20.60 -5.36 4.64
C THR A 20 20.53 -6.18 3.36
N VAL A 21 20.16 -5.56 2.23
CA VAL A 21 20.08 -6.23 0.92
C VAL A 21 21.46 -6.74 0.49
N VAL A 22 22.51 -5.92 0.66
CA VAL A 22 23.90 -6.31 0.33
C VAL A 22 24.36 -7.49 1.20
N LEU A 23 24.03 -7.50 2.49
CA LEU A 23 24.35 -8.59 3.40
C LEU A 23 23.62 -9.89 3.04
N VAL A 24 22.32 -9.80 2.69
CA VAL A 24 21.54 -10.97 2.22
C VAL A 24 22.15 -11.52 0.92
N MET A 25 22.43 -10.64 -0.06
CA MET A 25 23.06 -11.04 -1.32
C MET A 25 24.40 -11.74 -1.09
N SER A 26 25.26 -11.17 -0.22
CA SER A 26 26.55 -11.75 0.12
C SER A 26 26.41 -13.09 0.85
N ALA A 27 25.45 -13.20 1.77
CA ALA A 27 25.17 -14.44 2.49
C ALA A 27 24.70 -15.55 1.55
N VAL A 28 23.80 -15.24 0.62
CA VAL A 28 23.29 -16.18 -0.40
C VAL A 28 24.41 -16.61 -1.35
N ALA A 29 25.29 -15.68 -1.76
CA ALA A 29 26.44 -15.98 -2.64
C ALA A 29 27.44 -16.93 -1.99
N VAL A 30 27.68 -16.82 -0.67
CA VAL A 30 28.60 -17.70 0.07
C VAL A 30 27.97 -19.07 0.33
N LYS A 31 26.76 -19.09 0.82
CA LYS A 31 26.00 -20.31 1.12
C LYS A 31 24.51 -20.02 1.10
N ARG A 32 23.78 -20.68 0.21
CA ARG A 32 22.33 -20.61 0.17
C ARG A 32 21.74 -21.15 1.48
N ASN A 33 21.13 -20.27 2.27
CA ASN A 33 20.51 -20.63 3.54
C ASN A 33 19.31 -19.74 3.82
N TYR A 34 18.15 -20.32 3.66
CA TYR A 34 16.85 -19.64 3.81
C TYR A 34 16.69 -18.94 5.18
N VAL A 35 17.09 -19.63 6.26
CA VAL A 35 16.97 -19.10 7.63
C VAL A 35 17.87 -17.89 7.87
N ILE A 36 19.08 -17.91 7.29
CA ILE A 36 20.03 -16.80 7.41
C ILE A 36 19.52 -15.59 6.64
N ALA A 37 19.08 -15.78 5.38
CA ALA A 37 18.51 -14.73 4.57
C ALA A 37 17.28 -14.08 5.26
N TYR A 38 16.36 -14.90 5.78
CA TYR A 38 15.21 -14.45 6.56
C TYR A 38 15.62 -13.59 7.76
N ARG A 39 16.54 -14.08 8.60
CA ARG A 39 16.96 -13.38 9.84
C ARG A 39 17.64 -12.05 9.54
N ILE A 40 18.54 -11.99 8.55
CA ILE A 40 19.22 -10.76 8.15
C ILE A 40 18.18 -9.74 7.67
N THR A 41 17.26 -10.14 6.79
CA THR A 41 16.21 -9.27 6.26
C THR A 41 15.31 -8.75 7.37
N LEU A 42 14.80 -9.64 8.24
CA LEU A 42 13.92 -9.27 9.34
C LEU A 42 14.58 -8.25 10.28
N LEU A 43 15.79 -8.55 10.73
CA LEU A 43 16.54 -7.68 11.66
C LEU A 43 16.87 -6.34 11.01
N GLY A 44 17.34 -6.36 9.76
CA GLY A 44 17.67 -5.14 9.03
C GLY A 44 16.48 -4.22 8.83
N LEU A 45 15.31 -4.76 8.45
CA LEU A 45 14.08 -3.99 8.28
C LEU A 45 13.56 -3.41 9.62
N ILE A 46 13.63 -4.19 10.71
CA ILE A 46 13.29 -3.69 12.05
C ILE A 46 14.24 -2.56 12.45
N LEU A 47 15.54 -2.72 12.27
CA LEU A 47 16.54 -1.70 12.61
C LEU A 47 16.33 -0.42 11.77
N ALA A 48 16.05 -0.55 10.47
CA ALA A 48 15.76 0.60 9.61
C ALA A 48 14.49 1.34 10.08
N GLY A 49 13.44 0.60 10.45
CA GLY A 49 12.21 1.17 10.98
C GLY A 49 12.42 1.91 12.30
N LEU A 50 13.14 1.30 13.24
CA LEU A 50 13.45 1.93 14.53
C LEU A 50 14.34 3.17 14.37
N ALA A 51 15.35 3.12 13.48
CA ALA A 51 16.20 4.27 13.18
C ALA A 51 15.38 5.44 12.60
N SER A 52 14.37 5.13 11.78
CA SER A 52 13.47 6.13 11.21
C SER A 52 12.68 6.87 12.29
N PHE A 53 12.04 6.16 13.21
CA PHE A 53 11.31 6.79 14.32
C PHE A 53 12.23 7.53 15.31
N TYR A 54 13.45 7.05 15.52
CA TYR A 54 14.43 7.73 16.37
C TYR A 54 14.86 9.09 15.79
N LEU A 55 15.00 9.20 14.48
CA LEU A 55 15.40 10.44 13.80
C LEU A 55 14.24 11.45 13.62
N MET A 56 12.99 11.01 13.70
CA MET A 56 11.80 11.78 13.38
C MET A 56 11.70 13.13 14.13
N PRO A 57 11.99 13.26 15.47
CA PRO A 57 11.78 14.49 16.19
C PRO A 57 12.66 15.68 15.76
N ASN A 58 13.77 15.41 15.09
CA ASN A 58 14.75 16.42 14.69
C ASN A 58 14.86 16.57 13.17
N ALA A 59 13.90 16.02 12.43
CA ALA A 59 14.00 15.89 10.99
C ALA A 59 13.52 17.13 10.24
N ASN A 60 14.45 17.87 9.68
CA ASN A 60 14.19 18.77 8.56
C ASN A 60 15.49 18.93 7.74
N TYR A 61 15.78 17.89 6.92
CA TYR A 61 17.04 17.83 6.19
C TYR A 61 16.76 17.67 4.69
N GLN A 62 17.15 18.67 3.92
CA GLN A 62 17.30 18.54 2.47
C GLN A 62 18.71 18.03 2.18
N VAL A 63 18.88 16.72 2.10
CA VAL A 63 20.20 16.10 1.87
C VAL A 63 20.67 16.32 0.45
N THR A 64 19.74 16.24 -0.51
CA THR A 64 19.99 16.48 -1.95
C THR A 64 18.73 17.10 -2.56
N PRO A 65 18.79 17.72 -3.74
CA PRO A 65 17.58 18.16 -4.44
C PRO A 65 16.59 17.04 -4.75
N LEU A 66 17.07 15.77 -4.76
CA LEU A 66 16.27 14.60 -5.08
C LEU A 66 15.40 14.09 -3.92
N LEU A 67 15.89 14.26 -2.66
CA LEU A 67 15.27 13.66 -1.49
C LEU A 67 15.11 14.70 -0.36
N ILE A 68 13.91 14.80 0.18
CA ILE A 68 13.61 15.51 1.41
C ILE A 68 13.37 14.49 2.53
N ILE A 69 14.13 14.64 3.62
CA ILE A 69 13.98 13.82 4.82
C ILE A 69 13.44 14.71 5.92
N ASN A 70 12.13 14.63 6.09
CA ASN A 70 11.37 15.37 7.10
C ASN A 70 10.62 14.37 8.01
N ALA A 71 9.93 14.88 9.04
CA ALA A 71 9.21 14.04 9.99
C ALA A 71 8.15 13.17 9.28
N TYR A 72 7.47 13.71 8.27
CA TYR A 72 6.48 12.98 7.48
C TYR A 72 7.10 11.81 6.71
N SER A 73 8.22 12.04 6.00
CA SER A 73 8.91 10.99 5.24
C SER A 73 9.49 9.91 6.16
N LEU A 74 10.05 10.29 7.31
CA LEU A 74 10.58 9.33 8.28
C LEU A 74 9.48 8.51 8.94
N PHE A 75 8.33 9.09 9.25
CA PHE A 75 7.18 8.35 9.76
C PHE A 75 6.77 7.23 8.80
N PHE A 76 6.55 7.57 7.54
CA PHE A 76 6.17 6.56 6.54
C PHE A 76 7.30 5.59 6.21
N THR A 77 8.56 6.02 6.23
CA THR A 77 9.72 5.11 6.12
C THR A 77 9.70 4.06 7.22
N GLY A 78 9.47 4.48 8.47
CA GLY A 78 9.33 3.57 9.60
C GLY A 78 8.16 2.60 9.44
N LEU A 79 7.01 3.11 9.03
CA LEU A 79 5.81 2.30 8.78
C LEU A 79 6.03 1.27 7.65
N VAL A 80 6.66 1.69 6.55
CA VAL A 80 7.04 0.81 5.41
C VAL A 80 7.98 -0.30 5.88
N CYS A 81 9.05 0.05 6.60
CA CYS A 81 10.03 -0.94 7.08
C CYS A 81 9.41 -1.96 8.04
N LEU A 82 8.60 -1.50 9.00
CA LEU A 82 7.93 -2.41 9.96
C LEU A 82 6.87 -3.27 9.27
N THR A 83 6.13 -2.71 8.31
CA THR A 83 5.17 -3.49 7.50
C THR A 83 5.89 -4.55 6.67
N ALA A 84 7.01 -4.19 6.01
CA ALA A 84 7.84 -5.13 5.25
C ALA A 84 8.46 -6.22 6.15
N ALA A 85 8.85 -5.89 7.39
CA ALA A 85 9.28 -6.87 8.39
C ALA A 85 8.14 -7.84 8.76
N GLY A 86 6.91 -7.35 8.91
CA GLY A 86 5.72 -8.19 9.10
C GLY A 86 5.48 -9.14 7.91
N ILE A 87 5.60 -8.62 6.67
CA ILE A 87 5.49 -9.43 5.46
C ILE A 87 6.60 -10.49 5.41
N CYS A 88 7.84 -10.13 5.77
CA CYS A 88 8.96 -11.07 5.89
C CYS A 88 8.64 -12.24 6.83
N VAL A 89 7.94 -11.98 7.95
CA VAL A 89 7.48 -13.02 8.87
C VAL A 89 6.47 -13.96 8.23
N PHE A 90 5.53 -13.46 7.41
CA PHE A 90 4.58 -14.31 6.67
C PHE A 90 5.26 -15.11 5.57
N CYS A 91 6.30 -14.58 4.91
CA CYS A 91 7.05 -15.27 3.88
C CYS A 91 7.69 -16.56 4.39
N PHE A 92 8.20 -16.56 5.62
CA PHE A 92 9.00 -17.67 6.14
C PHE A 92 8.25 -19.01 6.15
N PRO A 93 7.08 -19.16 6.78
CA PRO A 93 6.34 -20.42 6.73
C PRO A 93 5.72 -20.67 5.36
N TYR A 94 5.33 -19.64 4.60
CA TYR A 94 4.67 -19.80 3.31
C TYR A 94 5.56 -20.48 2.27
N PHE A 95 6.86 -20.13 2.19
CA PHE A 95 7.81 -20.70 1.25
C PHE A 95 8.67 -21.83 1.86
N LEU A 96 8.37 -22.28 3.10
CA LEU A 96 9.24 -23.25 3.78
C LEU A 96 9.38 -24.57 2.98
N ASP A 97 8.29 -25.06 2.42
CA ASP A 97 8.22 -26.33 1.70
C ASP A 97 8.65 -26.23 0.22
N LEU A 98 8.87 -25.00 -0.26
CA LEU A 98 9.36 -24.79 -1.62
C LEU A 98 10.75 -25.40 -1.80
N GLN A 99 10.93 -26.17 -2.87
CA GLN A 99 12.20 -26.85 -3.17
C GLN A 99 13.17 -25.97 -3.97
N ASP A 100 12.69 -24.85 -4.51
CA ASP A 100 13.45 -23.91 -5.35
C ASP A 100 14.27 -22.91 -4.51
N ASP A 101 14.99 -22.02 -5.18
CA ASP A 101 15.85 -20.96 -4.61
C ASP A 101 15.05 -19.88 -3.91
N LYS A 102 14.50 -20.16 -2.74
CA LYS A 102 13.58 -19.32 -1.98
C LYS A 102 14.23 -18.16 -1.23
N GLU A 103 15.56 -18.16 -1.11
CA GLU A 103 16.32 -17.09 -0.46
C GLU A 103 16.26 -15.78 -1.21
N GLU A 104 16.16 -15.83 -2.53
CA GLU A 104 16.16 -14.66 -3.40
C GLU A 104 14.91 -13.81 -3.24
N TYR A 105 13.82 -14.38 -2.74
CA TYR A 105 12.60 -13.64 -2.42
C TYR A 105 12.86 -12.50 -1.42
N PHE A 106 13.74 -12.73 -0.43
CA PHE A 106 14.09 -11.70 0.56
C PHE A 106 14.91 -10.55 -0.04
N LEU A 107 15.69 -10.80 -1.10
CA LEU A 107 16.37 -9.75 -1.86
C LEU A 107 15.36 -8.86 -2.57
N LEU A 108 14.36 -9.46 -3.23
CA LEU A 108 13.31 -8.73 -3.92
C LEU A 108 12.46 -7.90 -2.93
N LEU A 109 12.10 -8.48 -1.77
CA LEU A 109 11.40 -7.77 -0.70
C LEU A 109 12.20 -6.57 -0.18
N GLY A 110 13.50 -6.75 0.03
CA GLY A 110 14.40 -5.68 0.45
C GLY A 110 14.53 -4.57 -0.59
N LEU A 111 14.70 -4.92 -1.88
CA LEU A 111 14.76 -3.96 -2.99
C LEU A 111 13.45 -3.17 -3.14
N ALA A 112 12.29 -3.85 -3.06
CA ALA A 112 10.99 -3.18 -3.08
C ALA A 112 10.88 -2.17 -1.91
N THR A 113 11.38 -2.54 -0.73
CA THR A 113 11.35 -1.67 0.45
C THR A 113 12.29 -0.46 0.29
N ILE A 114 13.48 -0.64 -0.30
CA ILE A 114 14.38 0.48 -0.65
C ILE A 114 13.69 1.43 -1.62
N GLY A 115 13.08 0.91 -2.69
CA GLY A 115 12.30 1.71 -3.63
C GLY A 115 11.18 2.50 -2.95
N SER A 116 10.50 1.88 -1.99
CA SER A 116 9.44 2.52 -1.19
C SER A 116 9.97 3.64 -0.30
N ILE A 117 11.14 3.46 0.34
CA ILE A 117 11.79 4.51 1.14
C ILE A 117 12.19 5.70 0.26
N VAL A 118 12.81 5.45 -0.89
CA VAL A 118 13.16 6.49 -1.86
C VAL A 118 11.93 7.26 -2.32
N LEU A 119 10.84 6.54 -2.61
CA LEU A 119 9.60 7.12 -3.10
C LEU A 119 8.94 8.03 -2.06
N VAL A 120 8.85 7.59 -0.81
CA VAL A 120 8.29 8.38 0.30
C VAL A 120 9.10 9.65 0.57
N SER A 121 10.41 9.61 0.34
CA SER A 121 11.32 10.76 0.53
C SER A 121 11.53 11.59 -0.73
N SER A 122 10.88 11.25 -1.86
CA SER A 122 11.12 11.92 -3.14
C SER A 122 10.65 13.37 -3.13
N ASN A 123 11.50 14.28 -3.64
CA ASN A 123 11.21 15.68 -3.90
C ASN A 123 11.38 16.06 -5.38
N HIS A 124 11.61 15.07 -6.23
CA HIS A 124 11.96 15.29 -7.62
C HIS A 124 11.36 14.18 -8.48
N PHE A 125 10.90 14.50 -9.70
CA PHE A 125 10.32 13.48 -10.58
C PHE A 125 11.29 12.33 -10.88
N VAL A 126 12.59 12.58 -10.94
CA VAL A 126 13.60 11.52 -11.17
C VAL A 126 13.64 10.54 -9.99
N SER A 127 13.68 11.00 -8.73
CA SER A 127 13.64 10.11 -7.57
C SER A 127 12.32 9.36 -7.46
N MET A 128 11.22 10.02 -7.83
CA MET A 128 9.90 9.40 -7.89
C MET A 128 9.89 8.22 -8.88
N ILE A 129 10.37 8.40 -10.12
CA ILE A 129 10.45 7.32 -11.12
C ILE A 129 11.37 6.21 -10.65
N ILE A 130 12.55 6.52 -10.13
CA ILE A 130 13.49 5.51 -9.64
C ILE A 130 12.84 4.68 -8.54
N GLY A 131 12.16 5.33 -7.58
CA GLY A 131 11.43 4.63 -6.52
C GLY A 131 10.33 3.72 -7.06
N ILE A 132 9.48 4.25 -7.95
CA ILE A 132 8.36 3.50 -8.57
C ILE A 132 8.89 2.31 -9.37
N GLU A 133 9.90 2.49 -10.21
CA GLU A 133 10.43 1.39 -11.04
C GLU A 133 11.17 0.35 -10.22
N THR A 134 11.88 0.76 -9.15
CA THR A 134 12.54 -0.20 -8.23
C THR A 134 11.49 -1.07 -7.54
N ILE A 135 10.39 -0.50 -7.05
CA ILE A 135 9.26 -1.26 -6.50
C ILE A 135 8.68 -2.20 -7.56
N SER A 136 8.41 -1.68 -8.76
CA SER A 136 7.72 -2.41 -9.83
C SER A 136 8.53 -3.61 -10.29
N MET A 137 9.84 -3.44 -10.57
CA MET A 137 10.72 -4.52 -11.00
C MET A 137 10.85 -5.61 -9.94
N SER A 138 10.97 -5.21 -8.66
CA SER A 138 11.00 -6.15 -7.55
C SER A 138 9.69 -6.93 -7.46
N LEU A 139 8.55 -6.25 -7.61
CA LEU A 139 7.23 -6.89 -7.56
C LEU A 139 6.95 -7.80 -8.75
N TYR A 140 7.49 -7.52 -9.96
CA TYR A 140 7.37 -8.47 -11.07
C TYR A 140 7.99 -9.82 -10.71
N GLY A 141 9.19 -9.79 -10.11
CA GLY A 141 9.85 -11.00 -9.60
C GLY A 141 9.08 -11.67 -8.46
N MET A 142 8.59 -10.88 -7.50
CA MET A 142 7.82 -11.39 -6.35
C MET A 142 6.47 -12.00 -6.76
N VAL A 143 5.80 -11.46 -7.77
CA VAL A 143 4.53 -11.99 -8.31
C VAL A 143 4.77 -13.28 -9.08
N ALA A 144 5.84 -13.35 -9.88
CA ALA A 144 6.21 -14.55 -10.64
C ALA A 144 6.76 -15.68 -9.76
N TYR A 145 7.03 -15.43 -8.50
CA TYR A 145 7.65 -16.39 -7.58
C TYR A 145 6.61 -17.35 -6.99
N PRO A 146 6.73 -18.67 -7.08
CA PRO A 146 7.77 -19.57 -7.62
C PRO A 146 7.46 -20.07 -9.04
N VAL A 147 8.43 -20.00 -9.95
CA VAL A 147 8.23 -20.29 -11.39
C VAL A 147 8.22 -21.79 -11.70
N GLN A 148 8.84 -22.65 -10.89
CA GLN A 148 9.21 -24.00 -11.31
C GLN A 148 8.26 -25.11 -10.89
N ASN A 149 7.41 -24.94 -9.90
CA ASN A 149 6.61 -26.05 -9.38
C ASN A 149 5.15 -25.68 -9.11
N GLY A 150 4.26 -26.53 -9.65
CA GLY A 150 2.90 -26.67 -9.19
C GLY A 150 1.81 -25.99 -10.03
N ARG A 151 0.61 -26.18 -9.56
CA ARG A 151 -0.65 -25.71 -10.14
C ARG A 151 -0.72 -24.18 -10.31
N TYR A 152 0.02 -23.45 -9.47
CA TYR A 152 -0.01 -21.98 -9.39
C TYR A 152 1.09 -21.30 -10.24
N ALA A 153 2.13 -22.02 -10.68
CA ALA A 153 3.24 -21.43 -11.44
C ALA A 153 2.79 -20.75 -12.74
N ALA A 154 1.88 -21.37 -13.49
CA ALA A 154 1.36 -20.79 -14.72
C ALA A 154 0.51 -19.54 -14.47
N HIS A 155 -0.31 -19.54 -13.42
CA HIS A 155 -1.12 -18.37 -13.03
C HIS A 155 -0.26 -17.24 -12.50
N ALA A 156 0.78 -17.53 -11.71
CA ALA A 156 1.72 -16.54 -11.21
C ALA A 156 2.51 -15.88 -12.35
N LEU A 157 2.97 -16.67 -13.32
CA LEU A 157 3.68 -16.14 -14.49
C LEU A 157 2.75 -15.27 -15.36
N GLU A 158 1.51 -15.69 -15.60
CA GLU A 158 0.51 -14.91 -16.32
C GLU A 158 0.24 -13.58 -15.60
N ALA A 159 0.04 -13.61 -14.29
CA ALA A 159 -0.16 -12.42 -13.46
C ALA A 159 1.05 -11.46 -13.56
N ALA A 160 2.27 -11.99 -13.46
CA ALA A 160 3.49 -11.20 -13.56
C ALA A 160 3.65 -10.55 -14.93
N VAL A 161 3.39 -11.27 -16.02
CA VAL A 161 3.46 -10.72 -17.40
C VAL A 161 2.38 -9.65 -17.61
N LYS A 162 1.14 -9.88 -17.17
CA LYS A 162 0.08 -8.87 -17.22
C LYS A 162 0.49 -7.61 -16.45
N TYR A 163 1.02 -7.78 -15.24
CA TYR A 163 1.46 -6.67 -14.41
C TYR A 163 2.61 -5.90 -15.06
N LEU A 164 3.63 -6.59 -15.57
CA LEU A 164 4.79 -6.00 -16.24
C LEU A 164 4.37 -5.16 -17.46
N VAL A 165 3.60 -5.74 -18.38
CA VAL A 165 3.24 -5.06 -19.64
C VAL A 165 2.38 -3.83 -19.38
N LEU A 166 1.34 -3.97 -18.55
CA LEU A 166 0.44 -2.86 -18.26
C LEU A 166 1.11 -1.78 -17.41
N SER A 167 1.97 -2.18 -16.47
CA SER A 167 2.74 -1.26 -15.64
C SER A 167 3.77 -0.48 -16.47
N ALA A 168 4.45 -1.10 -17.43
CA ALA A 168 5.39 -0.41 -18.32
C ALA A 168 4.67 0.62 -19.20
N ALA A 169 3.49 0.29 -19.74
CA ALA A 169 2.67 1.24 -20.47
C ALA A 169 2.25 2.44 -19.60
N ALA A 170 1.81 2.19 -18.36
CA ALA A 170 1.44 3.24 -17.42
C ALA A 170 2.62 4.16 -17.07
N SER A 171 3.82 3.59 -16.89
CA SER A 171 5.06 4.37 -16.69
C SER A 171 5.40 5.23 -17.89
N GLY A 172 5.13 4.76 -19.10
CA GLY A 172 5.29 5.57 -20.33
C GLY A 172 4.42 6.82 -20.35
N PHE A 173 3.12 6.70 -20.00
CA PHE A 173 2.23 7.85 -19.86
C PHE A 173 2.69 8.82 -18.76
N MET A 174 3.12 8.29 -17.61
CA MET A 174 3.63 9.09 -16.50
C MET A 174 4.88 9.88 -16.89
N LEU A 175 5.85 9.23 -17.54
CA LEU A 175 7.08 9.88 -18.04
C LEU A 175 6.76 10.96 -19.05
N PHE A 176 5.80 10.73 -19.95
CA PHE A 176 5.39 11.74 -20.92
C PHE A 176 4.72 12.94 -20.24
N GLY A 177 3.86 12.72 -19.25
CA GLY A 177 3.30 13.79 -18.44
C GLY A 177 4.37 14.63 -17.73
N MET A 178 5.38 13.98 -17.13
CA MET A 178 6.54 14.67 -16.53
C MET A 178 7.34 15.48 -17.55
N ALA A 179 7.56 14.94 -18.73
CA ALA A 179 8.26 15.65 -19.80
C ALA A 179 7.52 16.93 -20.23
N LEU A 180 6.18 16.89 -20.29
CA LEU A 180 5.36 18.07 -20.56
C LEU A 180 5.44 19.10 -19.42
N ILE A 181 5.40 18.66 -18.14
CA ILE A 181 5.59 19.55 -16.99
C ILE A 181 6.97 20.22 -17.09
N TYR A 182 8.02 19.44 -17.36
CA TYR A 182 9.37 19.99 -17.51
C TYR A 182 9.49 20.98 -18.71
N ALA A 183 8.86 20.68 -19.81
CA ALA A 183 8.84 21.58 -20.97
C ALA A 183 8.17 22.94 -20.65
N GLN A 184 7.21 22.96 -19.75
CA GLN A 184 6.51 24.15 -19.31
C GLN A 184 7.29 24.94 -18.24
N THR A 185 7.83 24.23 -17.24
CA THR A 185 8.36 24.85 -16.01
C THR A 185 9.88 24.97 -15.98
N GLY A 186 10.58 24.16 -16.79
CA GLY A 186 12.05 24.05 -16.78
C GLY A 186 12.61 23.36 -15.54
N THR A 187 11.77 22.87 -14.62
CA THR A 187 12.18 22.20 -13.39
C THR A 187 11.48 20.84 -13.22
N LEU A 188 12.15 19.93 -12.50
CA LEU A 188 11.60 18.61 -12.12
C LEU A 188 11.51 18.47 -10.58
N GLU A 189 11.86 19.52 -9.85
CA GLU A 189 11.81 19.55 -8.39
C GLU A 189 10.42 20.01 -7.91
N PHE A 190 9.80 19.24 -7.01
CA PHE A 190 8.43 19.50 -6.54
C PHE A 190 8.26 20.87 -5.88
N THR A 191 9.17 21.22 -4.99
CA THR A 191 9.12 22.51 -4.27
C THR A 191 9.24 23.74 -5.19
N SER A 192 9.84 23.58 -6.38
CA SER A 192 10.01 24.66 -7.36
C SER A 192 8.81 24.79 -8.33
N LEU A 193 7.87 23.82 -8.34
CA LEU A 193 6.75 23.81 -9.29
C LEU A 193 5.65 24.82 -8.93
N THR A 194 5.39 25.05 -7.66
CA THR A 194 4.32 25.96 -7.16
C THR A 194 4.41 27.36 -7.73
N HIS A 195 5.62 27.86 -7.96
CA HIS A 195 5.84 29.20 -8.51
C HIS A 195 5.82 29.27 -10.04
N SER A 196 5.96 28.11 -10.70
CA SER A 196 6.16 28.05 -12.16
C SER A 196 4.87 27.83 -12.94
N LEU A 197 3.89 27.13 -12.36
CA LEU A 197 2.62 26.79 -13.04
C LEU A 197 1.61 27.94 -13.05
N SER A 198 1.72 28.88 -12.10
CA SER A 198 0.80 30.01 -11.96
C SER A 198 1.14 31.24 -12.84
N ASN A 199 2.34 31.29 -13.43
CA ASN A 199 2.87 32.59 -13.94
C ASN A 199 2.93 32.77 -15.44
N ASP A 200 2.80 31.77 -16.32
CA ASP A 200 3.11 32.02 -17.73
C ASP A 200 2.20 31.35 -18.73
N GLY A 201 1.49 32.13 -19.51
CA GLY A 201 1.13 32.12 -20.92
C GLY A 201 1.08 30.85 -21.77
N ILE A 202 1.49 29.71 -21.25
CA ILE A 202 1.31 28.39 -21.83
C ILE A 202 -0.07 27.92 -21.39
N GLY A 203 -0.98 27.75 -22.32
CA GLY A 203 -2.40 27.60 -22.06
C GLY A 203 -2.74 26.51 -21.02
N GLU A 204 -3.73 26.80 -20.18
CA GLU A 204 -4.33 25.89 -19.19
C GLU A 204 -4.52 24.45 -19.70
N SER A 205 -4.92 24.30 -20.97
CA SER A 205 -5.08 22.99 -21.64
C SER A 205 -3.81 22.14 -21.66
N PHE A 206 -2.61 22.77 -21.74
CA PHE A 206 -1.34 22.06 -21.74
C PHE A 206 -1.04 21.51 -20.33
N SER A 207 -1.22 22.33 -19.30
CA SER A 207 -1.05 21.91 -17.90
C SER A 207 -2.01 20.78 -17.52
N ILE A 208 -3.28 20.89 -17.93
CA ILE A 208 -4.29 19.84 -17.72
C ILE A 208 -3.84 18.54 -18.39
N THR A 209 -3.37 18.59 -19.64
CA THR A 209 -2.93 17.39 -20.37
C THR A 209 -1.72 16.75 -19.69
N ALA A 210 -0.74 17.55 -19.29
CA ALA A 210 0.47 17.09 -18.61
C ALA A 210 0.12 16.38 -17.29
N PHE A 211 -0.75 17.00 -16.49
CA PHE A 211 -1.17 16.42 -15.21
C PHE A 211 -2.03 15.15 -15.39
N ILE A 212 -2.97 15.13 -16.33
CA ILE A 212 -3.80 13.94 -16.59
C ILE A 212 -2.94 12.75 -17.02
N LEU A 213 -1.93 12.97 -17.85
CA LEU A 213 -1.00 11.91 -18.26
C LEU A 213 -0.17 11.39 -17.06
N LEU A 214 0.37 12.29 -16.24
CA LEU A 214 1.07 11.94 -15.01
C LEU A 214 0.16 11.16 -14.07
N PHE A 215 -1.03 11.70 -13.83
CA PHE A 215 -2.03 11.09 -12.94
C PHE A 215 -2.50 9.72 -13.45
N SER A 216 -2.64 9.52 -14.77
CA SER A 216 -3.05 8.23 -15.33
C SER A 216 -2.09 7.09 -14.96
N GLY A 217 -0.77 7.36 -14.96
CA GLY A 217 0.23 6.39 -14.51
C GLY A 217 0.16 6.12 -13.02
N LEU A 218 -0.01 7.16 -12.19
CA LEU A 218 -0.21 6.99 -10.74
C LEU A 218 -1.54 6.28 -10.42
N ALA A 219 -2.61 6.60 -11.17
CA ALA A 219 -3.92 5.96 -11.04
C ALA A 219 -3.86 4.46 -11.36
N PHE A 220 -3.08 4.07 -12.36
CA PHE A 220 -2.79 2.66 -12.62
C PHE A 220 -2.13 1.98 -11.42
N LYS A 221 -1.07 2.58 -10.86
CA LYS A 221 -0.35 2.04 -9.69
C LYS A 221 -1.25 1.95 -8.45
N LEU A 222 -2.18 2.90 -8.28
CA LEU A 222 -3.19 2.89 -7.20
C LEU A 222 -4.38 1.96 -7.49
N SER A 223 -4.44 1.39 -8.69
CA SER A 223 -5.58 0.56 -9.13
C SER A 223 -6.90 1.32 -9.21
N LEU A 224 -6.90 2.59 -9.55
CA LEU A 224 -8.11 3.39 -9.71
C LEU A 224 -8.83 3.05 -11.02
N ALA A 225 -10.14 3.06 -11.03
CA ALA A 225 -10.91 2.87 -12.25
C ALA A 225 -10.77 4.09 -13.18
N PRO A 226 -10.56 3.89 -14.52
CA PRO A 226 -10.65 2.63 -15.26
C PRO A 226 -9.37 1.79 -15.29
N PHE A 227 -8.27 2.22 -14.69
CA PHE A 227 -6.94 1.59 -14.77
C PHE A 227 -6.77 0.38 -13.83
N HIS A 228 -7.85 -0.14 -13.24
CA HIS A 228 -7.85 -1.16 -12.17
C HIS A 228 -7.82 -2.61 -12.66
N ILE A 229 -8.00 -2.88 -13.95
CA ILE A 229 -8.29 -4.22 -14.51
C ILE A 229 -7.21 -5.26 -14.15
N TRP A 230 -5.97 -4.84 -14.00
CA TRP A 230 -4.84 -5.71 -13.66
C TRP A 230 -4.92 -6.26 -12.23
N THR A 231 -5.49 -5.49 -11.29
CA THR A 231 -5.36 -5.73 -9.85
C THR A 231 -6.01 -7.03 -9.37
N PRO A 232 -7.26 -7.36 -9.76
CA PRO A 232 -7.86 -8.62 -9.35
C PRO A 232 -7.11 -9.85 -9.86
N ASP A 233 -6.65 -9.80 -11.12
CA ASP A 233 -5.94 -10.91 -11.75
C ASP A 233 -4.55 -11.09 -11.14
N VAL A 234 -3.83 -9.99 -10.87
CA VAL A 234 -2.50 -10.04 -10.27
C VAL A 234 -2.57 -10.48 -8.80
N TYR A 235 -3.57 -10.01 -8.03
CA TYR A 235 -3.71 -10.46 -6.64
C TYR A 235 -4.06 -11.94 -6.56
N GLU A 236 -4.95 -12.42 -7.43
CA GLU A 236 -5.33 -13.83 -7.49
C GLU A 236 -4.14 -14.72 -7.86
N GLY A 237 -3.37 -14.33 -8.88
CA GLY A 237 -2.26 -15.14 -9.39
C GLY A 237 -0.97 -15.03 -8.59
N SER A 238 -0.80 -14.00 -7.76
CA SER A 238 0.44 -13.81 -6.98
C SER A 238 0.43 -14.60 -5.67
N PRO A 239 1.62 -15.02 -5.17
CA PRO A 239 1.76 -15.55 -3.82
C PRO A 239 1.23 -14.57 -2.77
N LEU A 240 0.56 -15.08 -1.72
CA LEU A 240 -0.05 -14.23 -0.69
C LEU A 240 0.91 -13.20 -0.07
N PRO A 241 2.18 -13.51 0.28
CA PRO A 241 3.10 -12.49 0.78
C PRO A 241 3.36 -11.34 -0.22
N SER A 242 3.44 -11.63 -1.53
CA SER A 242 3.54 -10.62 -2.59
C SER A 242 2.27 -9.79 -2.69
N THR A 243 1.11 -10.43 -2.57
CA THR A 243 -0.20 -9.76 -2.55
C THR A 243 -0.30 -8.79 -1.36
N ILE A 244 0.20 -9.16 -0.16
CA ILE A 244 0.23 -8.27 0.99
C ILE A 244 1.02 -7.00 0.67
N TYR A 245 2.22 -7.14 0.07
CA TYR A 245 3.05 -6.00 -0.30
C TYR A 245 2.35 -5.08 -1.32
N LEU A 246 1.81 -5.67 -2.40
CA LEU A 246 1.05 -4.95 -3.44
C LEU A 246 -0.14 -4.19 -2.86
N ALA A 247 -0.88 -4.84 -1.96
CA ALA A 247 -2.10 -4.27 -1.38
C ALA A 247 -1.81 -3.15 -0.36
N THR A 248 -0.68 -3.18 0.32
CA THR A 248 -0.37 -2.30 1.46
C THR A 248 0.68 -1.25 1.11
N ILE A 249 1.95 -1.60 1.21
CA ILE A 249 3.08 -0.69 0.98
C ILE A 249 2.99 -0.11 -0.43
N GLY A 250 2.81 -0.96 -1.43
CA GLY A 250 2.76 -0.56 -2.84
C GLY A 250 1.75 0.55 -3.12
N LYS A 251 0.58 0.53 -2.47
CA LYS A 251 -0.43 1.59 -2.64
C LYS A 251 -0.18 2.80 -1.76
N ALA A 252 0.20 2.59 -0.50
CA ALA A 252 0.41 3.68 0.43
C ALA A 252 1.50 4.66 -0.06
N VAL A 253 2.66 4.14 -0.48
CA VAL A 253 3.77 5.00 -0.94
C VAL A 253 3.45 5.74 -2.24
N ILE A 254 2.69 5.14 -3.14
CA ILE A 254 2.22 5.81 -4.36
C ILE A 254 1.22 6.92 -4.03
N PHE A 255 0.33 6.69 -3.06
CA PHE A 255 -0.63 7.71 -2.65
C PHE A 255 0.06 8.91 -1.97
N ILE A 256 1.09 8.66 -1.17
CA ILE A 256 1.91 9.72 -0.55
C ILE A 256 2.57 10.61 -1.61
N VAL A 257 3.13 10.00 -2.65
CA VAL A 257 3.73 10.75 -3.76
C VAL A 257 2.68 11.51 -4.56
N LEU A 258 1.52 10.90 -4.82
CA LEU A 258 0.40 11.60 -5.46
C LEU A 258 0.02 12.85 -4.64
N LEU A 259 -0.11 12.71 -3.31
CA LEU A 259 -0.40 13.82 -2.41
C LEU A 259 0.66 14.92 -2.52
N ARG A 260 1.95 14.58 -2.47
CA ARG A 260 3.04 15.55 -2.63
C ARG A 260 2.98 16.27 -3.97
N VAL A 261 2.83 15.53 -5.07
CA VAL A 261 2.74 16.11 -6.41
C VAL A 261 1.55 17.07 -6.50
N VAL A 262 0.38 16.67 -6.00
CA VAL A 262 -0.83 17.49 -6.03
C VAL A 262 -0.65 18.78 -5.22
N VAL A 263 -0.11 18.69 -4.01
CA VAL A 263 0.15 19.86 -3.16
C VAL A 263 1.22 20.78 -3.77
N SER A 264 2.30 20.21 -4.33
CA SER A 264 3.39 20.98 -4.96
C SER A 264 2.99 21.66 -6.26
N THR A 265 2.10 21.06 -7.04
CA THR A 265 1.70 21.59 -8.35
C THR A 265 0.46 22.46 -8.28
N ASP A 266 -0.23 22.50 -7.16
CA ASP A 266 -1.56 23.11 -7.02
C ASP A 266 -2.54 22.66 -8.14
N ALA A 267 -2.37 21.42 -8.60
CA ALA A 267 -3.09 20.91 -9.78
C ALA A 267 -4.60 20.84 -9.57
N LEU A 268 -5.05 20.77 -8.32
CA LEU A 268 -6.46 20.73 -7.99
C LEU A 268 -7.15 22.09 -8.12
N SER A 269 -6.41 23.22 -8.16
CA SER A 269 -6.98 24.54 -8.47
C SER A 269 -7.58 24.59 -9.88
N LEU A 270 -7.12 23.70 -10.78
CA LEU A 270 -7.71 23.49 -12.09
C LEU A 270 -9.02 22.68 -11.98
N GLN A 271 -10.16 23.34 -12.14
CA GLN A 271 -11.48 22.72 -11.99
C GLN A 271 -11.66 21.44 -12.85
N SER A 272 -11.08 21.40 -14.04
CA SER A 272 -11.11 20.24 -14.93
C SER A 272 -10.39 19.03 -14.33
N VAL A 273 -9.26 19.25 -13.64
CA VAL A 273 -8.48 18.20 -12.96
C VAL A 273 -9.24 17.70 -11.75
N SER A 274 -9.76 18.59 -10.91
CA SER A 274 -10.56 18.24 -9.73
C SER A 274 -11.79 17.42 -10.13
N ASN A 275 -12.54 17.82 -11.15
CA ASN A 275 -13.69 17.09 -11.68
C ASN A 275 -13.29 15.69 -12.22
N ALA A 276 -12.16 15.57 -12.90
CA ALA A 276 -11.68 14.29 -13.41
C ALA A 276 -11.33 13.33 -12.26
N ILE A 277 -10.66 13.81 -11.23
CA ILE A 277 -10.32 13.01 -10.04
C ILE A 277 -11.60 12.63 -9.27
N ALA A 278 -12.58 13.53 -9.16
CA ALA A 278 -13.88 13.26 -8.55
C ALA A 278 -14.64 12.15 -9.30
N LEU A 279 -14.66 12.21 -10.64
CA LEU A 279 -15.26 11.15 -11.46
C LEU A 279 -14.56 9.80 -11.23
N ILE A 280 -13.23 9.79 -11.22
CA ILE A 280 -12.44 8.57 -10.96
C ILE A 280 -12.70 8.03 -9.55
N ALA A 281 -12.86 8.89 -8.55
CA ALA A 281 -13.24 8.49 -7.20
C ALA A 281 -14.60 7.79 -7.18
N VAL A 282 -15.64 8.42 -7.79
CA VAL A 282 -16.99 7.85 -7.89
C VAL A 282 -16.98 6.49 -8.58
N VAL A 283 -16.34 6.41 -9.74
CA VAL A 283 -16.28 5.16 -10.53
C VAL A 283 -15.51 4.08 -9.78
N SER A 284 -14.40 4.41 -9.11
CA SER A 284 -13.61 3.45 -8.32
C SER A 284 -14.40 2.92 -7.12
N ILE A 285 -15.13 3.77 -6.41
CA ILE A 285 -15.95 3.37 -5.27
C ILE A 285 -17.08 2.44 -5.73
N ILE A 286 -17.81 2.83 -6.76
CA ILE A 286 -18.97 2.06 -7.24
C ILE A 286 -18.53 0.75 -7.85
N LEU A 287 -17.61 0.76 -8.83
CA LEU A 287 -17.16 -0.47 -9.49
C LEU A 287 -16.44 -1.40 -8.52
N GLY A 288 -15.56 -0.86 -7.65
CA GLY A 288 -14.85 -1.66 -6.66
C GLY A 288 -15.82 -2.43 -5.75
N ASN A 289 -16.81 -1.76 -5.19
CA ASN A 289 -17.77 -2.43 -4.29
C ASN A 289 -18.73 -3.36 -5.04
N LEU A 290 -19.26 -2.98 -6.21
CA LEU A 290 -20.18 -3.83 -6.97
C LEU A 290 -19.49 -5.10 -7.50
N LEU A 291 -18.26 -4.97 -8.01
CA LEU A 291 -17.53 -6.13 -8.53
C LEU A 291 -17.08 -7.07 -7.41
N ALA A 292 -16.77 -6.55 -6.22
CA ALA A 292 -16.47 -7.38 -5.04
C ALA A 292 -17.64 -8.29 -4.65
N LEU A 293 -18.90 -7.84 -4.80
CA LEU A 293 -20.10 -8.64 -4.52
C LEU A 293 -20.17 -9.91 -5.35
N LEU A 294 -19.68 -9.86 -6.60
CA LEU A 294 -19.77 -10.96 -7.56
C LEU A 294 -18.64 -11.99 -7.38
N GLN A 295 -17.62 -11.70 -6.58
CA GLN A 295 -16.47 -12.56 -6.40
C GLN A 295 -16.73 -13.66 -5.34
N LYS A 296 -16.05 -14.81 -5.55
CA LYS A 296 -15.97 -15.91 -4.58
C LYS A 296 -14.55 -16.11 -4.06
N ASN A 297 -13.55 -15.66 -4.81
CA ASN A 297 -12.14 -15.71 -4.43
C ASN A 297 -11.84 -14.56 -3.46
N ILE A 298 -11.23 -14.88 -2.30
CA ILE A 298 -10.93 -13.88 -1.24
C ILE A 298 -9.93 -12.84 -1.71
N LYS A 299 -8.87 -13.24 -2.44
CA LYS A 299 -7.89 -12.29 -2.97
C LYS A 299 -8.54 -11.30 -3.94
N ARG A 300 -9.49 -11.74 -4.77
CA ARG A 300 -10.27 -10.88 -5.66
C ARG A 300 -11.23 -9.97 -4.90
N ILE A 301 -11.92 -10.47 -3.89
CA ILE A 301 -12.80 -9.63 -3.04
C ILE A 301 -11.99 -8.51 -2.41
N LEU A 302 -10.87 -8.83 -1.78
CA LEU A 302 -10.00 -7.84 -1.13
C LEU A 302 -9.32 -6.90 -2.15
N SER A 303 -9.06 -7.36 -3.39
CA SER A 303 -8.52 -6.51 -4.45
C SER A 303 -9.54 -5.44 -4.90
N PHE A 304 -10.79 -5.83 -5.13
CA PHE A 304 -11.87 -4.88 -5.48
C PHE A 304 -12.20 -3.96 -4.32
N SER A 305 -12.19 -4.47 -3.08
CA SER A 305 -12.25 -3.65 -1.87
C SER A 305 -11.16 -2.58 -1.85
N SER A 306 -9.93 -2.96 -2.15
CA SER A 306 -8.78 -2.04 -2.23
C SER A 306 -8.97 -0.92 -3.26
N ILE A 307 -9.60 -1.21 -4.42
CA ILE A 307 -9.96 -0.21 -5.43
C ILE A 307 -10.94 0.81 -4.84
N ALA A 308 -11.97 0.34 -4.13
CA ALA A 308 -12.93 1.23 -3.46
C ALA A 308 -12.26 2.09 -2.38
N HIS A 309 -11.36 1.52 -1.57
CA HIS A 309 -10.63 2.26 -0.53
C HIS A 309 -9.74 3.37 -1.11
N MET A 310 -9.07 3.13 -2.24
CA MET A 310 -8.33 4.19 -2.94
C MET A 310 -9.29 5.28 -3.46
N GLY A 311 -10.50 4.92 -3.88
CA GLY A 311 -11.54 5.89 -4.24
C GLY A 311 -11.97 6.77 -3.05
N TYR A 312 -12.11 6.20 -1.85
CA TYR A 312 -12.39 7.01 -0.64
C TYR A 312 -11.27 7.99 -0.32
N LEU A 313 -10.01 7.57 -0.46
CA LEU A 313 -8.86 8.45 -0.26
C LEU A 313 -8.80 9.62 -1.26
N LEU A 314 -9.30 9.43 -2.50
CA LEU A 314 -9.39 10.55 -3.46
C LEU A 314 -10.38 11.63 -3.00
N ILE A 315 -11.43 11.28 -2.22
CA ILE A 315 -12.32 12.29 -1.64
C ILE A 315 -11.55 13.21 -0.69
N ALA A 316 -10.72 12.61 0.19
CA ALA A 316 -9.87 13.39 1.10
C ALA A 316 -8.82 14.22 0.33
N LEU A 317 -8.31 13.70 -0.80
CA LEU A 317 -7.37 14.44 -1.65
C LEU A 317 -8.04 15.68 -2.28
N ILE A 318 -9.28 15.55 -2.76
CA ILE A 318 -10.03 16.68 -3.34
C ILE A 318 -10.36 17.72 -2.26
N ALA A 319 -10.70 17.27 -1.06
CA ALA A 319 -10.99 18.15 0.07
C ALA A 319 -9.79 19.00 0.52
N SER A 320 -8.56 18.69 0.04
CA SER A 320 -7.37 19.50 0.36
C SER A 320 -7.33 20.89 -0.29
N LEU A 321 -8.27 21.19 -1.18
CA LEU A 321 -8.37 22.50 -1.85
C LEU A 321 -8.93 23.61 -0.96
N ASP A 322 -9.90 23.31 -0.09
CA ASP A 322 -10.75 24.31 0.51
C ASP A 322 -10.38 24.66 1.96
N SER A 323 -9.66 23.78 2.65
CA SER A 323 -9.10 24.03 3.97
C SER A 323 -7.64 24.43 3.88
N GLU A 324 -7.04 25.02 4.92
CA GLU A 324 -5.60 25.33 4.98
C GLU A 324 -4.68 24.11 4.71
N GLY A 325 -5.20 23.07 4.05
CA GLY A 325 -4.53 21.84 3.57
C GLY A 325 -4.21 20.81 4.65
N THR A 326 -4.11 21.22 5.91
CA THR A 326 -3.64 20.38 7.01
C THR A 326 -4.60 19.24 7.35
N ILE A 327 -5.89 19.51 7.46
CA ILE A 327 -6.92 18.50 7.83
C ILE A 327 -6.99 17.36 6.82
N SER A 328 -6.84 17.67 5.55
CA SER A 328 -6.87 16.65 4.49
C SER A 328 -5.63 15.77 4.49
N ILE A 329 -4.44 16.35 4.75
CA ILE A 329 -3.18 15.61 4.88
C ILE A 329 -3.26 14.66 6.08
N GLU A 330 -3.79 15.14 7.21
CA GLU A 330 -4.03 14.34 8.40
C GLU A 330 -5.00 13.19 8.12
N THR A 331 -6.12 13.50 7.47
CA THR A 331 -7.14 12.51 7.06
C THR A 331 -6.53 11.41 6.19
N ILE A 332 -5.77 11.77 5.15
CA ILE A 332 -5.10 10.81 4.26
C ILE A 332 -4.11 9.96 5.05
N THR A 333 -3.32 10.57 5.92
CA THR A 333 -2.32 9.87 6.74
C THR A 333 -2.97 8.86 7.69
N ILE A 334 -3.99 9.27 8.45
CA ILE A 334 -4.74 8.39 9.36
C ILE A 334 -5.36 7.22 8.57
N TYR A 335 -5.96 7.53 7.41
CA TYR A 335 -6.58 6.49 6.59
C TYR A 335 -5.58 5.50 6.02
N LEU A 336 -4.41 5.95 5.54
CA LEU A 336 -3.37 5.07 5.03
C LEU A 336 -2.82 4.15 6.11
N VAL A 337 -2.59 4.66 7.33
CA VAL A 337 -2.19 3.83 8.49
C VAL A 337 -3.25 2.79 8.80
N ALA A 338 -4.51 3.20 8.89
CA ALA A 338 -5.65 2.31 9.12
C ALA A 338 -5.72 1.22 8.03
N TYR A 339 -5.59 1.62 6.76
CA TYR A 339 -5.66 0.72 5.61
C TYR A 339 -4.52 -0.31 5.61
N ILE A 340 -3.29 0.08 5.95
CA ILE A 340 -2.15 -0.84 6.09
C ILE A 340 -2.45 -1.88 7.18
N ILE A 341 -2.86 -1.45 8.37
CA ILE A 341 -3.18 -2.35 9.50
C ILE A 341 -4.24 -3.39 9.10
N MET A 342 -5.36 -2.92 8.54
CA MET A 342 -6.48 -3.77 8.14
C MET A 342 -6.07 -4.77 7.05
N SER A 343 -5.35 -4.30 6.04
CA SER A 343 -4.98 -5.12 4.88
C SER A 343 -3.89 -6.15 5.24
N VAL A 344 -2.87 -5.76 6.03
CA VAL A 344 -1.87 -6.71 6.54
C VAL A 344 -2.53 -7.79 7.37
N GLY A 345 -3.49 -7.44 8.23
CA GLY A 345 -4.20 -8.41 9.04
C GLY A 345 -5.08 -9.34 8.21
N ALA A 346 -5.88 -8.80 7.28
CA ALA A 346 -6.80 -9.60 6.46
C ALA A 346 -6.05 -10.59 5.55
N PHE A 347 -5.10 -10.11 4.75
CA PHE A 347 -4.27 -10.98 3.91
C PHE A 347 -3.30 -11.84 4.73
N GLY A 348 -2.85 -11.36 5.90
CA GLY A 348 -2.01 -12.12 6.82
C GLY A 348 -2.69 -13.37 7.38
N VAL A 349 -3.99 -13.29 7.72
CA VAL A 349 -4.78 -14.48 8.08
C VAL A 349 -4.86 -15.45 6.91
N ALA A 350 -5.14 -14.95 5.69
CA ALA A 350 -5.14 -15.80 4.50
C ALA A 350 -3.78 -16.48 4.27
N SER A 351 -2.67 -15.74 4.44
CA SER A 351 -1.32 -16.27 4.29
C SER A 351 -0.96 -17.32 5.37
N THR A 352 -1.41 -17.13 6.61
CA THR A 352 -1.16 -18.08 7.71
C THR A 352 -1.95 -19.38 7.53
N SER A 353 -3.07 -19.31 6.82
CA SER A 353 -3.94 -20.46 6.52
C SER A 353 -3.56 -21.18 5.23
N SER A 354 -2.56 -20.70 4.50
CA SER A 354 -2.14 -21.17 3.17
C SER A 354 -0.64 -21.49 3.14
N SER A 355 -0.22 -22.26 2.13
CA SER A 355 1.19 -22.51 1.79
C SER A 355 1.42 -22.31 0.29
N SER A 356 2.69 -22.36 -0.16
CA SER A 356 3.04 -22.29 -1.58
C SER A 356 2.39 -23.36 -2.46
N ASP A 357 2.05 -24.51 -1.88
CA ASP A 357 1.46 -25.63 -2.60
C ASP A 357 -0.07 -25.62 -2.57
N VAL A 358 -0.67 -25.06 -1.50
CA VAL A 358 -2.13 -25.04 -1.29
C VAL A 358 -2.54 -23.69 -0.73
N GLU A 359 -3.15 -22.86 -1.56
CA GLU A 359 -3.78 -21.61 -1.10
C GLU A 359 -5.29 -21.79 -0.91
N LEU A 360 -5.79 -21.24 0.19
CA LEU A 360 -7.21 -21.17 0.47
C LEU A 360 -7.79 -19.90 -0.17
N ASP A 361 -8.16 -20.02 -1.45
CA ASP A 361 -8.54 -18.88 -2.26
C ASP A 361 -10.02 -18.54 -2.17
N ASN A 362 -10.88 -19.53 -1.97
CA ASN A 362 -12.33 -19.34 -2.00
C ASN A 362 -12.89 -19.05 -0.62
N VAL A 363 -13.96 -18.26 -0.57
CA VAL A 363 -14.70 -17.99 0.68
C VAL A 363 -15.17 -19.26 1.35
N ASP A 364 -15.55 -20.30 0.58
CA ASP A 364 -16.03 -21.58 1.10
C ASP A 364 -14.91 -22.37 1.81
N ASP A 365 -13.64 -22.16 1.50
CA ASP A 365 -12.50 -22.81 2.16
C ASP A 365 -12.37 -22.38 3.64
N TYR A 366 -12.93 -21.23 3.99
CA TYR A 366 -12.95 -20.67 5.36
C TYR A 366 -14.17 -21.11 6.17
N LYS A 367 -15.04 -21.96 5.60
CA LYS A 367 -16.21 -22.51 6.31
C LYS A 367 -15.77 -23.24 7.57
N GLY A 368 -16.40 -22.90 8.68
CA GLY A 368 -16.11 -23.52 9.97
C GLY A 368 -14.81 -23.05 10.63
N LEU A 369 -14.17 -21.99 10.15
CA LEU A 369 -12.93 -21.50 10.74
C LEU A 369 -13.08 -21.12 12.23
N PHE A 370 -14.23 -20.57 12.65
CA PHE A 370 -14.53 -20.29 14.07
C PHE A 370 -14.45 -21.53 14.97
N TRP A 371 -14.74 -22.69 14.43
CA TRP A 371 -14.72 -23.95 15.18
C TRP A 371 -13.35 -24.64 15.16
N ARG A 372 -12.58 -24.42 14.07
CA ARG A 372 -11.25 -25.01 13.89
C ARG A 372 -10.14 -24.18 14.53
N ASP A 373 -10.15 -22.87 14.30
CA ASP A 373 -9.20 -21.92 14.89
C ASP A 373 -9.92 -20.60 15.22
N PRO A 374 -10.51 -20.50 16.43
CA PRO A 374 -11.26 -19.32 16.87
C PRO A 374 -10.42 -18.04 16.89
N TRP A 375 -9.10 -18.16 17.12
CA TRP A 375 -8.20 -17.03 17.19
C TRP A 375 -8.02 -16.36 15.82
N LEU A 376 -7.69 -17.14 14.79
CA LEU A 376 -7.57 -16.62 13.42
C LEU A 376 -8.92 -16.09 12.90
N ALA A 377 -10.02 -16.79 13.22
CA ALA A 377 -11.36 -16.35 12.85
C ALA A 377 -11.73 -15.01 13.51
N CYS A 378 -11.38 -14.79 14.76
CA CYS A 378 -11.61 -13.55 15.49
C CYS A 378 -10.83 -12.38 14.86
N ILE A 379 -9.54 -12.59 14.57
CA ILE A 379 -8.69 -11.58 13.92
C ILE A 379 -9.25 -11.26 12.53
N PHE A 380 -9.55 -12.27 11.71
CA PHE A 380 -10.07 -12.05 10.36
C PHE A 380 -11.40 -11.28 10.38
N THR A 381 -12.29 -11.66 11.29
CA THR A 381 -13.58 -10.94 11.49
C THR A 381 -13.33 -9.48 11.86
N GLY A 382 -12.44 -9.19 12.81
CA GLY A 382 -12.09 -7.83 13.19
C GLY A 382 -11.55 -7.01 12.03
N MET A 383 -10.66 -7.59 11.20
CA MET A 383 -10.11 -6.92 10.02
C MET A 383 -11.20 -6.63 8.98
N LEU A 384 -12.07 -7.60 8.69
CA LEU A 384 -13.16 -7.44 7.74
C LEU A 384 -14.20 -6.40 8.20
N LEU A 385 -14.55 -6.39 9.50
CA LEU A 385 -15.44 -5.39 10.08
C LEU A 385 -14.80 -3.99 10.05
N SER A 386 -13.51 -3.91 10.23
CA SER A 386 -12.77 -2.66 10.14
C SER A 386 -12.72 -2.13 8.70
N LEU A 387 -12.48 -2.99 7.71
CA LEU A 387 -12.59 -2.62 6.29
C LEU A 387 -14.01 -2.16 5.92
N ALA A 388 -15.04 -2.77 6.50
CA ALA A 388 -16.42 -2.32 6.36
C ALA A 388 -16.64 -0.92 6.99
N GLY A 389 -15.88 -0.56 8.02
CA GLY A 389 -16.01 0.69 8.75
C GLY A 389 -17.00 0.61 9.92
N ILE A 390 -17.01 -0.51 10.63
CA ILE A 390 -17.82 -0.68 11.85
C ILE A 390 -17.19 0.11 13.00
N PRO A 391 -18.00 0.85 13.82
CA PRO A 391 -17.51 1.56 14.99
C PRO A 391 -16.63 0.70 15.91
N LEU A 392 -15.76 1.34 16.70
CA LEU A 392 -14.74 0.74 17.57
C LEU A 392 -13.54 0.14 16.81
N THR A 393 -13.42 0.36 15.51
CA THR A 393 -12.29 -0.08 14.71
C THR A 393 -11.58 1.09 14.04
N VAL A 394 -10.30 0.93 13.75
CA VAL A 394 -9.50 2.00 13.10
C VAL A 394 -10.02 2.37 11.71
N GLY A 395 -10.63 1.43 10.98
CA GLY A 395 -11.21 1.70 9.66
C GLY A 395 -12.44 2.62 9.73
N PHE A 396 -13.22 2.55 10.80
CA PHE A 396 -14.28 3.53 11.06
C PHE A 396 -13.70 4.93 11.25
N ILE A 397 -12.66 5.06 12.07
CA ILE A 397 -11.99 6.33 12.32
C ILE A 397 -11.50 6.93 10.99
N GLY A 398 -10.79 6.16 10.16
CA GLY A 398 -10.34 6.63 8.84
C GLY A 398 -11.48 7.12 7.95
N LYS A 399 -12.57 6.35 7.81
CA LYS A 399 -13.74 6.77 7.02
C LYS A 399 -14.44 7.99 7.60
N PHE A 400 -14.49 8.10 8.92
CA PHE A 400 -15.08 9.25 9.61
C PHE A 400 -14.32 10.53 9.31
N TYR A 401 -12.99 10.49 9.33
CA TYR A 401 -12.15 11.63 8.95
C TYR A 401 -12.35 12.03 7.49
N VAL A 402 -12.44 11.05 6.56
CA VAL A 402 -12.75 11.33 5.14
C VAL A 402 -14.13 11.99 5.00
N PHE A 403 -15.12 11.50 5.75
CA PHE A 403 -16.47 12.10 5.76
C PHE A 403 -16.42 13.53 6.30
N PHE A 404 -15.70 13.76 7.40
CA PHE A 404 -15.57 15.09 8.00
C PHE A 404 -14.88 16.09 7.04
N ALA A 405 -13.75 15.71 6.43
CA ALA A 405 -13.07 16.54 5.44
C ALA A 405 -13.97 16.88 4.23
N GLY A 406 -14.76 15.91 3.76
CA GLY A 406 -15.69 16.13 2.66
C GLY A 406 -16.88 17.01 3.04
N VAL A 407 -17.33 17.02 4.31
CA VAL A 407 -18.38 17.94 4.81
C VAL A 407 -17.84 19.36 4.85
N GLU A 408 -16.62 19.54 5.34
CA GLU A 408 -15.96 20.84 5.42
C GLU A 408 -15.76 21.49 4.04
N SER A 409 -15.47 20.66 3.03
CA SER A 409 -15.32 21.10 1.64
C SER A 409 -16.62 21.02 0.81
N GLU A 410 -17.77 20.84 1.44
CA GLU A 410 -19.09 20.78 0.80
C GLU A 410 -19.25 19.73 -0.32
N LEU A 411 -18.47 18.65 -0.30
CA LEU A 411 -18.43 17.60 -1.32
C LEU A 411 -19.61 16.59 -1.21
N TRP A 412 -20.84 17.09 -1.04
CA TRP A 412 -22.04 16.29 -0.72
C TRP A 412 -22.28 15.11 -1.67
N GLY A 413 -22.02 15.29 -2.97
CA GLY A 413 -22.18 14.24 -3.97
C GLY A 413 -21.20 13.08 -3.76
N LEU A 414 -19.94 13.37 -3.44
CA LEU A 414 -18.91 12.38 -3.16
C LEU A 414 -19.16 11.67 -1.82
N LEU A 415 -19.67 12.39 -0.82
CA LEU A 415 -20.07 11.84 0.48
C LEU A 415 -21.24 10.85 0.35
N LEU A 416 -22.23 11.15 -0.49
CA LEU A 416 -23.31 10.21 -0.78
C LEU A 416 -22.75 8.90 -1.37
N VAL A 417 -21.81 9.00 -2.33
CA VAL A 417 -21.18 7.83 -2.94
C VAL A 417 -20.34 7.05 -1.91
N LEU A 418 -19.65 7.73 -1.00
CA LEU A 418 -18.89 7.10 0.10
C LEU A 418 -19.83 6.26 0.99
N VAL A 419 -20.97 6.83 1.40
CA VAL A 419 -21.94 6.14 2.28
C VAL A 419 -22.54 4.92 1.57
N ILE A 420 -22.98 5.09 0.32
CA ILE A 420 -23.55 3.99 -0.48
C ILE A 420 -22.51 2.90 -0.69
N GLY A 421 -21.28 3.26 -1.10
CA GLY A 421 -20.18 2.31 -1.31
C GLY A 421 -19.82 1.54 -0.04
N SER A 422 -19.78 2.24 1.10
CA SER A 422 -19.52 1.62 2.41
C SER A 422 -20.62 0.62 2.80
N GLY A 423 -21.90 0.98 2.52
CA GLY A 423 -23.03 0.09 2.75
C GLY A 423 -22.98 -1.19 1.91
N ILE A 424 -22.61 -1.07 0.62
CA ILE A 424 -22.38 -2.24 -0.24
C ILE A 424 -21.22 -3.08 0.29
N GLY A 425 -20.13 -2.43 0.72
CA GLY A 425 -18.96 -3.08 1.29
C GLY A 425 -19.28 -3.97 2.49
N LEU A 426 -20.13 -3.49 3.37
CA LEU A 426 -20.55 -4.22 4.56
C LEU A 426 -21.12 -5.61 4.20
N TYR A 427 -21.88 -5.73 3.13
CA TYR A 427 -22.51 -6.99 2.75
C TYR A 427 -21.48 -8.08 2.40
N TYR A 428 -20.50 -7.82 1.54
CA TYR A 428 -19.55 -8.87 1.14
C TYR A 428 -18.57 -9.21 2.25
N TYR A 429 -18.23 -8.29 3.15
CA TYR A 429 -17.42 -8.62 4.32
C TYR A 429 -18.20 -9.50 5.32
N LEU A 430 -19.47 -9.15 5.60
CA LEU A 430 -20.32 -9.97 6.47
C LEU A 430 -20.59 -11.35 5.87
N ARG A 431 -20.66 -11.47 4.54
CA ARG A 431 -20.80 -12.78 3.86
C ARG A 431 -19.61 -13.70 4.21
N ILE A 432 -18.38 -13.18 4.22
CA ILE A 432 -17.19 -13.97 4.62
C ILE A 432 -17.30 -14.37 6.09
N VAL A 433 -17.64 -13.42 6.97
CA VAL A 433 -17.81 -13.70 8.42
C VAL A 433 -18.90 -14.75 8.65
N TYR A 434 -20.02 -14.64 7.96
CA TYR A 434 -21.10 -15.63 8.04
C TYR A 434 -20.63 -17.02 7.60
N THR A 435 -19.88 -17.11 6.51
CA THR A 435 -19.34 -18.41 6.04
C THR A 435 -18.41 -19.05 7.06
N MET A 436 -17.57 -18.26 7.76
CA MET A 436 -16.71 -18.77 8.81
C MET A 436 -17.46 -19.33 10.03
N LEU A 437 -18.69 -18.86 10.30
CA LEU A 437 -19.54 -19.34 11.39
C LEU A 437 -20.30 -20.63 11.05
N LEU A 438 -20.50 -20.94 9.77
CA LEU A 438 -21.20 -22.16 9.36
C LEU A 438 -20.42 -23.40 9.85
N SER A 439 -21.15 -24.42 10.32
CA SER A 439 -20.53 -25.70 10.66
C SER A 439 -20.03 -26.42 9.37
N SER A 440 -18.81 -26.93 9.42
CA SER A 440 -18.34 -27.88 8.41
C SER A 440 -18.95 -29.26 8.70
N ASN A 441 -19.56 -29.89 7.72
CA ASN A 441 -19.95 -31.31 7.83
C ASN A 441 -18.68 -32.17 7.89
N ASP A 442 -18.62 -33.14 8.80
CA ASP A 442 -17.44 -33.98 9.04
C ASP A 442 -16.93 -34.77 7.81
N ASN A 443 -17.70 -34.84 6.73
CA ASN A 443 -17.35 -35.52 5.50
C ASN A 443 -16.58 -34.67 4.46
N GLU A 444 -16.41 -33.36 4.68
CA GLU A 444 -15.67 -32.45 3.79
C GLU A 444 -14.23 -32.15 4.28
N ASN A 445 -13.71 -32.94 5.22
CA ASN A 445 -12.39 -32.77 5.85
C ASN A 445 -11.16 -32.98 4.93
N SER A 446 -11.32 -32.97 3.61
CA SER A 446 -10.21 -33.21 2.67
C SER A 446 -9.42 -31.98 2.25
N SER A 447 -9.82 -30.79 2.66
CA SER A 447 -9.04 -29.54 2.45
C SER A 447 -8.76 -28.79 3.76
N SER A 448 -8.28 -29.52 4.79
CA SER A 448 -7.72 -28.88 5.98
C SER A 448 -6.43 -28.15 5.56
N GLY A 449 -6.55 -26.88 5.22
CA GLY A 449 -5.37 -26.03 5.02
C GLY A 449 -4.41 -26.21 6.20
N ILE A 450 -3.14 -26.26 5.91
CA ILE A 450 -2.08 -26.38 6.92
C ILE A 450 -2.05 -25.05 7.67
N ILE A 451 -2.81 -24.95 8.77
CA ILE A 451 -2.71 -23.77 9.66
C ILE A 451 -1.28 -23.78 10.23
N SER A 452 -0.48 -22.85 9.75
CA SER A 452 0.88 -22.67 10.24
C SER A 452 0.83 -22.30 11.72
N LYS A 453 1.32 -23.17 12.61
CA LYS A 453 1.47 -22.89 14.04
C LYS A 453 2.72 -22.06 14.37
N ASN A 454 3.19 -21.24 13.44
CA ASN A 454 4.37 -20.41 13.66
C ASN A 454 4.02 -19.26 14.63
N PHE A 455 4.66 -19.24 15.80
CA PHE A 455 4.45 -18.21 16.82
C PHE A 455 4.66 -16.78 16.26
N ALA A 456 5.65 -16.57 15.38
CA ALA A 456 5.96 -15.26 14.84
C ALA A 456 4.81 -14.69 13.98
N THR A 457 4.16 -15.52 13.14
CA THR A 457 3.00 -15.07 12.33
C THR A 457 1.81 -14.71 13.21
N HIS A 458 1.53 -15.52 14.24
CA HIS A 458 0.47 -15.23 15.20
C HIS A 458 0.76 -13.95 16.01
N ALA A 459 2.03 -13.69 16.34
CA ALA A 459 2.43 -12.46 17.03
C ALA A 459 2.22 -11.22 16.16
N VAL A 460 2.55 -11.27 14.87
CA VAL A 460 2.28 -10.16 13.92
C VAL A 460 0.77 -9.94 13.79
N LEU A 461 -0.02 -11.00 13.65
CA LEU A 461 -1.48 -10.91 13.57
C LEU A 461 -2.10 -10.36 14.88
N ALA A 462 -1.59 -10.78 16.04
CA ALA A 462 -2.00 -10.25 17.34
C ALA A 462 -1.69 -8.74 17.44
N LEU A 463 -0.50 -8.34 17.01
CA LEU A 463 -0.09 -6.93 17.00
C LEU A 463 -0.99 -6.08 16.12
N THR A 464 -1.25 -6.53 14.87
CA THR A 464 -2.13 -5.80 13.96
C THR A 464 -3.56 -5.70 14.50
N PHE A 465 -4.06 -6.75 15.14
CA PHE A 465 -5.38 -6.75 15.77
C PHE A 465 -5.44 -5.82 16.98
N LEU A 466 -4.40 -5.82 17.80
CA LEU A 466 -4.27 -4.90 18.95
C LEU A 466 -4.26 -3.44 18.48
N LEU A 467 -3.47 -3.11 17.42
CA LEU A 467 -3.41 -1.77 16.86
C LEU A 467 -4.76 -1.34 16.24
N LEU A 468 -5.46 -2.29 15.60
CA LEU A 468 -6.80 -2.05 15.06
C LEU A 468 -7.78 -1.61 16.15
N LEU A 469 -7.80 -2.31 17.30
CA LEU A 469 -8.69 -2.00 18.41
C LEU A 469 -8.21 -0.74 19.15
N LEU A 470 -6.91 -0.62 19.42
CA LEU A 470 -6.34 0.52 20.13
C LEU A 470 -6.68 1.83 19.42
N PHE A 471 -6.38 1.94 18.13
CA PHE A 471 -6.67 3.16 17.37
C PHE A 471 -8.15 3.31 17.00
N GLY A 472 -8.95 2.23 17.07
CA GLY A 472 -10.39 2.29 16.91
C GLY A 472 -11.12 2.83 18.13
N VAL A 473 -10.67 2.46 19.34
CA VAL A 473 -11.27 2.88 20.61
C VAL A 473 -10.65 4.19 21.15
N TYR A 474 -9.35 4.33 21.00
CA TYR A 474 -8.57 5.49 21.47
C TYR A 474 -7.68 6.04 20.35
N PRO A 475 -8.23 6.85 19.42
CA PRO A 475 -7.49 7.37 18.28
C PRO A 475 -6.49 8.48 18.64
N ALA A 476 -6.61 9.12 19.82
CA ALA A 476 -5.82 10.29 20.19
C ALA A 476 -4.29 10.13 20.01
N PRO A 477 -3.64 9.01 20.36
CA PRO A 477 -2.20 8.87 20.12
C PRO A 477 -1.81 8.94 18.65
N LEU A 478 -2.65 8.37 17.75
CA LEU A 478 -2.41 8.42 16.31
C LEU A 478 -2.68 9.83 15.76
N THR A 479 -3.79 10.46 16.16
CA THR A 479 -4.16 11.79 15.64
C THR A 479 -3.16 12.86 16.06
N LEU A 480 -2.72 12.90 17.33
CA LEU A 480 -1.71 13.83 17.82
C LEU A 480 -0.36 13.65 17.11
N LEU A 481 0.04 12.40 16.85
CA LEU A 481 1.26 12.12 16.11
C LEU A 481 1.13 12.61 14.66
N VAL A 482 0.02 12.33 14.01
CA VAL A 482 -0.23 12.76 12.63
C VAL A 482 -0.29 14.28 12.52
N GLU A 483 -0.97 14.96 13.43
CA GLU A 483 -1.00 16.44 13.51
C GLU A 483 0.41 17.02 13.59
N SER A 484 1.29 16.42 14.40
CA SER A 484 2.67 16.91 14.56
C SER A 484 3.54 16.74 13.32
N ILE A 485 3.24 15.81 12.42
CA ILE A 485 4.04 15.53 11.22
C ILE A 485 3.43 16.09 9.93
N SER A 486 2.12 16.32 9.89
CA SER A 486 1.40 16.76 8.68
C SER A 486 1.90 18.10 8.14
N SER A 487 2.32 19.02 9.01
CA SER A 487 2.88 20.32 8.65
C SER A 487 4.23 20.23 7.91
N SER A 488 4.88 19.07 7.90
CA SER A 488 6.21 18.87 7.32
C SER A 488 6.19 18.12 5.98
N ILE A 489 5.06 18.06 5.28
CA ILE A 489 4.92 17.24 4.05
C ILE A 489 5.77 17.74 2.87
N LEU A 490 6.01 19.04 2.78
CA LEU A 490 6.85 19.71 1.77
C LEU A 490 8.17 20.16 2.34
#